data_126eb0e6877d2f5c22556934d54d2e3d
#
_entry.id   126eb0e6877d2f5c22556934d54d2e3d
#
_cell.length_a   1.000
_cell.length_b   1.000
_cell.length_c   1.000
_cell.angle_alpha   90.00
_cell.angle_beta   90.00
_cell.angle_gamma   90.00
#
_symmetry.space_group_name_H-M   'P 1'
#
loop_
_entity.id
_entity.type
_entity.pdbx_description
1 polymer ?
#
loop_
_entity_poly.entity_id
_entity_poly.type
_entity_poly.pdbx_seq_one_letter_code
_entity_poly.pdbx_strand_id
1 'polypeptide(L)'
;TRTALSTMDQTRKQAKLEFKDVQGELIGAEGKGWEILSQVLDVAAVGLANEQVGGAQFVLEMAVQYPKDRIQFGRPIGSFQAIKHKCADMLLEVESAKSAAYYAAWCAAEQNDELPSVASLAKAYCSEAYFHAAAENIQIHGGIGFTWEHPAHLYFKRAKSTELLFGDPTYHRELLAQRIGI
;
A
#
# COMPACT_ATOMS: atom_id res chain seq x y z
N THR A 1 -28.76 -3.05 -7.91
CA THR A 1 -28.64 -3.83 -6.67
C THR A 1 -27.26 -3.60 -6.07
N ARG A 2 -27.22 -3.45 -4.73
CA ARG A 2 -25.96 -3.29 -3.98
C ARG A 2 -25.86 -4.41 -2.95
N THR A 3 -24.77 -5.19 -3.02
CA THR A 3 -24.51 -6.31 -2.11
C THR A 3 -23.18 -6.07 -1.38
N ALA A 4 -23.21 -6.02 -0.04
CA ALA A 4 -22.00 -5.89 0.75
C ALA A 4 -21.10 -7.14 0.60
N LEU A 5 -19.80 -6.93 0.48
CA LEU A 5 -18.82 -8.01 0.39
C LEU A 5 -18.15 -8.22 1.75
N SER A 6 -17.93 -9.48 2.08
CA SER A 6 -17.05 -9.86 3.19
C SER A 6 -15.59 -9.74 2.71
N THR A 7 -14.81 -8.89 3.38
CA THR A 7 -13.43 -8.61 3.00
C THR A 7 -12.48 -8.94 4.13
N MET A 8 -11.24 -9.29 3.78
CA MET A 8 -10.17 -9.54 4.76
C MET A 8 -9.86 -8.26 5.57
N ASP A 9 -9.81 -7.12 4.90
CA ASP A 9 -9.64 -5.81 5.53
C ASP A 9 -11.01 -5.22 5.90
N GLN A 10 -11.37 -5.35 7.16
CA GLN A 10 -12.64 -4.82 7.68
C GLN A 10 -12.68 -3.29 7.80
N THR A 11 -11.53 -2.63 7.69
CA THR A 11 -11.42 -1.17 7.73
C THR A 11 -11.74 -0.51 6.40
N ARG A 12 -11.82 -1.31 5.29
CA ARG A 12 -12.23 -0.86 3.95
C ARG A 12 -13.44 -1.67 3.47
N LYS A 13 -14.62 -1.09 3.64
CA LYS A 13 -15.87 -1.73 3.20
C LYS A 13 -15.97 -1.71 1.68
N GLN A 14 -16.39 -2.84 1.10
CA GLN A 14 -16.59 -3.01 -0.33
C GLN A 14 -18.00 -3.54 -0.62
N ALA A 15 -18.49 -3.27 -1.82
CA ALA A 15 -19.77 -3.77 -2.28
C ALA A 15 -19.71 -4.12 -3.77
N LYS A 16 -20.46 -5.16 -4.16
CA LYS A 16 -20.77 -5.44 -5.55
C LYS A 16 -21.96 -4.59 -5.96
N LEU A 17 -21.84 -3.92 -7.11
CA LEU A 17 -22.92 -3.18 -7.74
C LEU A 17 -23.37 -3.91 -9.02
N GLU A 18 -24.66 -4.14 -9.15
CA GLU A 18 -25.27 -4.72 -10.34
C GLU A 18 -26.28 -3.71 -10.90
N PHE A 19 -26.04 -3.32 -12.15
CA PHE A 19 -26.90 -2.39 -12.89
C PHE A 19 -27.79 -3.17 -13.86
N LYS A 20 -29.07 -2.89 -13.87
CA LYS A 20 -30.02 -3.47 -14.82
C LYS A 20 -30.95 -2.37 -15.28
N ASP A 21 -30.98 -2.12 -16.59
CA ASP A 21 -31.83 -1.12 -17.25
C ASP A 21 -31.75 0.28 -16.59
N VAL A 22 -30.56 0.67 -16.16
CA VAL A 22 -30.29 1.96 -15.51
C VAL A 22 -29.95 2.99 -16.59
N GLN A 23 -30.66 4.13 -16.56
CA GLN A 23 -30.28 5.27 -17.40
C GLN A 23 -28.97 5.87 -16.88
N GLY A 24 -28.05 6.15 -17.80
CA GLY A 24 -26.76 6.76 -17.53
C GLY A 24 -26.53 8.00 -18.36
N GLU A 25 -25.64 8.85 -17.89
CA GLU A 25 -25.14 10.00 -18.63
C GLU A 25 -23.73 9.67 -19.15
N LEU A 26 -23.46 9.99 -20.42
CA LEU A 26 -22.16 9.78 -21.04
C LEU A 26 -21.17 10.81 -20.50
N ILE A 27 -20.07 10.34 -19.92
CA ILE A 27 -18.93 11.18 -19.51
C ILE A 27 -17.85 11.10 -20.61
N GLY A 28 -17.54 12.25 -21.20
CA GLY A 28 -16.60 12.35 -22.31
C GLY A 28 -17.23 12.04 -23.67
N ALA A 29 -16.53 11.31 -24.53
CA ALA A 29 -16.98 10.95 -25.87
C ALA A 29 -17.09 9.42 -26.02
N GLU A 30 -18.00 8.99 -26.88
CA GLU A 30 -18.19 7.57 -27.20
C GLU A 30 -16.88 6.94 -27.71
N GLY A 31 -16.56 5.76 -27.20
CA GLY A 31 -15.32 5.04 -27.51
C GLY A 31 -14.07 5.52 -26.75
N LYS A 32 -14.12 6.62 -25.99
CA LYS A 32 -12.99 7.19 -25.25
C LYS A 32 -12.90 6.77 -23.77
N GLY A 33 -13.79 5.92 -23.30
CA GLY A 33 -13.89 5.56 -21.89
C GLY A 33 -12.62 4.94 -21.31
N TRP A 34 -11.90 4.11 -22.07
CA TRP A 34 -10.65 3.51 -21.58
C TRP A 34 -9.51 4.52 -21.41
N GLU A 35 -9.38 5.47 -22.33
CA GLU A 35 -8.39 6.54 -22.26
C GLU A 35 -8.57 7.37 -20.98
N ILE A 36 -9.81 7.77 -20.68
CA ILE A 36 -10.16 8.51 -19.48
C ILE A 36 -9.92 7.64 -18.22
N LEU A 37 -10.41 6.40 -18.24
CA LEU A 37 -10.28 5.49 -17.09
C LEU A 37 -8.82 5.18 -16.77
N SER A 38 -7.96 5.02 -17.77
CA SER A 38 -6.53 4.77 -17.60
C SER A 38 -5.86 5.91 -16.82
N GLN A 39 -6.16 7.16 -17.16
CA GLN A 39 -5.63 8.32 -16.42
C GLN A 39 -6.15 8.36 -14.98
N VAL A 40 -7.42 8.05 -14.77
CA VAL A 40 -8.01 7.98 -13.41
C VAL A 40 -7.33 6.87 -12.58
N LEU A 41 -7.02 5.72 -13.20
CA LEU A 41 -6.34 4.62 -12.51
C LEU A 41 -4.89 4.98 -12.13
N ASP A 42 -4.18 5.73 -12.95
CA ASP A 42 -2.85 6.22 -12.60
C ASP A 42 -2.89 7.15 -11.38
N VAL A 43 -3.80 8.13 -11.36
CA VAL A 43 -3.99 9.01 -10.20
C VAL A 43 -4.44 8.22 -8.96
N ALA A 44 -5.32 7.24 -9.12
CA ALA A 44 -5.77 6.36 -8.03
C ALA A 44 -4.61 5.52 -7.47
N ALA A 45 -3.72 5.01 -8.33
CA ALA A 45 -2.53 4.28 -7.91
C ALA A 45 -1.58 5.17 -7.10
N VAL A 46 -1.38 6.44 -7.50
CA VAL A 46 -0.61 7.43 -6.74
C VAL A 46 -1.24 7.70 -5.37
N GLY A 47 -2.55 7.92 -5.31
CA GLY A 47 -3.27 8.11 -4.05
C GLY A 47 -3.10 6.92 -3.11
N LEU A 48 -3.20 5.70 -3.66
CA LEU A 48 -3.03 4.48 -2.89
C LEU A 48 -1.58 4.26 -2.42
N ALA A 49 -0.58 4.60 -3.24
CA ALA A 49 0.83 4.55 -2.85
C ALA A 49 1.13 5.48 -1.66
N ASN A 50 0.55 6.68 -1.63
CA ASN A 50 0.68 7.60 -0.51
C ASN A 50 -0.02 7.09 0.77
N GLU A 51 -1.19 6.46 0.65
CA GLU A 51 -1.84 5.76 1.78
C GLU A 51 -0.93 4.65 2.33
N GLN A 52 -0.33 3.85 1.44
CA GLN A 52 0.57 2.75 1.81
C GLN A 52 1.80 3.25 2.57
N VAL A 53 2.40 4.34 2.12
CA VAL A 53 3.54 4.98 2.81
C VAL A 53 3.17 5.46 4.21
N GLY A 54 1.99 6.08 4.37
CA GLY A 54 1.50 6.48 5.69
C GLY A 54 1.31 5.28 6.63
N GLY A 55 0.74 4.19 6.12
CA GLY A 55 0.62 2.92 6.86
C GLY A 55 1.96 2.31 7.21
N ALA A 56 2.90 2.24 6.26
CA ALA A 56 4.24 1.70 6.45
C ALA A 56 5.04 2.49 7.49
N GLN A 57 4.97 3.82 7.46
CA GLN A 57 5.60 4.69 8.46
C GLN A 57 5.09 4.39 9.87
N PHE A 58 3.78 4.32 10.04
CA PHE A 58 3.19 4.04 11.35
C PHE A 58 3.58 2.66 11.88
N VAL A 59 3.61 1.65 11.02
CA VAL A 59 4.01 0.28 11.39
C VAL A 59 5.48 0.23 11.78
N LEU A 60 6.35 0.96 11.08
CA LEU A 60 7.77 1.10 11.41
C LEU A 60 7.94 1.72 12.81
N GLU A 61 7.23 2.81 13.11
CA GLU A 61 7.27 3.45 14.42
C GLU A 61 6.83 2.50 15.54
N MET A 62 5.75 1.74 15.31
CA MET A 62 5.25 0.71 16.21
C MET A 62 6.30 -0.39 16.43
N ALA A 63 6.92 -0.88 15.34
CA ALA A 63 7.95 -1.91 15.36
C ALA A 63 9.25 -1.46 16.04
N VAL A 64 9.57 -0.15 16.01
CA VAL A 64 10.73 0.43 16.69
C VAL A 64 10.45 0.69 18.16
N GLN A 65 9.23 1.07 18.52
CA GLN A 65 8.89 1.40 19.92
C GLN A 65 8.77 0.15 20.78
N TYR A 66 8.04 -0.86 20.33
CA TYR A 66 7.79 -2.08 21.11
C TYR A 66 9.07 -2.76 21.62
N PRO A 67 10.15 -2.95 20.84
CA PRO A 67 11.39 -3.55 21.29
C PRO A 67 12.16 -2.76 22.35
N LYS A 68 11.88 -1.47 22.51
CA LYS A 68 12.50 -0.64 23.56
C LYS A 68 11.89 -0.96 24.93
N ASP A 69 10.59 -1.28 24.93
CA ASP A 69 9.81 -1.49 26.15
C ASP A 69 9.72 -2.96 26.55
N ARG A 70 9.75 -3.88 25.58
CA ARG A 70 9.61 -5.32 25.82
C ARG A 70 10.91 -5.93 26.31
N ILE A 71 10.89 -6.50 27.49
CA ILE A 71 12.04 -7.18 28.11
C ILE A 71 11.91 -8.70 27.94
N GLN A 72 12.96 -9.33 27.43
CA GLN A 72 13.17 -10.78 27.42
C GLN A 72 14.66 -11.07 27.62
N PHE A 73 14.99 -12.21 28.22
CA PHE A 73 16.36 -12.60 28.52
C PHE A 73 17.13 -11.53 29.33
N GLY A 74 16.44 -10.85 30.24
CA GLY A 74 17.01 -9.85 31.15
C GLY A 74 17.32 -8.48 30.53
N ARG A 75 16.90 -8.22 29.28
CA ARG A 75 17.14 -6.94 28.59
C ARG A 75 16.05 -6.60 27.55
N PRO A 76 15.91 -5.34 27.12
CA PRO A 76 15.02 -4.97 26.04
C PRO A 76 15.33 -5.77 24.77
N ILE A 77 14.29 -6.28 24.07
CA ILE A 77 14.50 -7.10 22.88
C ILE A 77 15.14 -6.32 21.73
N GLY A 78 14.99 -4.99 21.70
CA GLY A 78 15.66 -4.10 20.76
C GLY A 78 17.19 -4.06 20.91
N SER A 79 17.74 -4.62 22.01
CA SER A 79 19.20 -4.76 22.16
C SER A 79 19.79 -5.89 21.30
N PHE A 80 18.96 -6.81 20.79
CA PHE A 80 19.41 -7.91 19.94
C PHE A 80 19.55 -7.46 18.47
N GLN A 81 20.66 -7.86 17.83
CA GLN A 81 20.94 -7.49 16.44
C GLN A 81 19.84 -7.90 15.46
N ALA A 82 19.24 -9.06 15.64
CA ALA A 82 18.18 -9.55 14.78
C ALA A 82 16.98 -8.56 14.70
N ILE A 83 16.62 -7.94 15.81
CA ILE A 83 15.54 -6.93 15.85
C ILE A 83 16.02 -5.60 15.27
N LYS A 84 17.25 -5.16 15.63
CA LYS A 84 17.80 -3.91 15.11
C LYS A 84 17.91 -3.91 13.60
N HIS A 85 18.40 -5.00 13.01
CA HIS A 85 18.58 -5.11 11.57
C HIS A 85 17.23 -5.09 10.84
N LYS A 86 16.22 -5.82 11.33
CA LYS A 86 14.86 -5.75 10.80
C LYS A 86 14.31 -4.30 10.78
N CYS A 87 14.46 -3.57 11.87
CA CYS A 87 14.03 -2.19 11.94
C CYS A 87 14.81 -1.28 10.97
N ALA A 88 16.11 -1.53 10.78
CA ALA A 88 16.96 -0.79 9.85
C ALA A 88 16.56 -1.06 8.39
N ASP A 89 16.30 -2.31 8.03
CA ASP A 89 15.86 -2.70 6.70
C ASP A 89 14.48 -2.09 6.40
N MET A 90 13.54 -2.18 7.35
CA MET A 90 12.22 -1.52 7.24
C MET A 90 12.36 -0.01 7.04
N LEU A 91 13.26 0.66 7.76
CA LEU A 91 13.49 2.11 7.61
C LEU A 91 13.93 2.45 6.19
N LEU A 92 14.91 1.70 5.66
CA LEU A 92 15.42 1.91 4.30
C LEU A 92 14.31 1.77 3.25
N GLU A 93 13.49 0.73 3.37
CA GLU A 93 12.38 0.49 2.44
C GLU A 93 11.29 1.57 2.55
N VAL A 94 10.92 1.97 3.77
CA VAL A 94 9.89 3.00 3.99
C VAL A 94 10.34 4.37 3.49
N GLU A 95 11.60 4.78 3.72
CA GLU A 95 12.12 6.06 3.23
C GLU A 95 12.25 6.07 1.70
N SER A 96 12.62 4.94 1.10
CA SER A 96 12.63 4.81 -0.37
C SER A 96 11.21 4.87 -0.94
N ALA A 97 10.24 4.22 -0.29
CA ALA A 97 8.83 4.26 -0.68
C ALA A 97 8.25 5.68 -0.58
N LYS A 98 8.60 6.45 0.47
CA LYS A 98 8.23 7.86 0.59
C LYS A 98 8.72 8.68 -0.59
N SER A 99 9.97 8.51 -0.98
CA SER A 99 10.56 9.23 -2.11
C SER A 99 9.80 8.94 -3.41
N ALA A 100 9.49 7.67 -3.67
CA ALA A 100 8.73 7.27 -4.85
C ALA A 100 7.30 7.84 -4.83
N ALA A 101 6.58 7.73 -3.68
CA ALA A 101 5.21 8.18 -3.55
C ALA A 101 5.09 9.71 -3.67
N TYR A 102 6.02 10.47 -3.07
CA TYR A 102 6.01 11.94 -3.12
C TYR A 102 6.34 12.44 -4.52
N TYR A 103 7.28 11.80 -5.23
CA TYR A 103 7.55 12.14 -6.61
C TYR A 103 6.33 11.85 -7.51
N ALA A 104 5.69 10.69 -7.32
CA ALA A 104 4.46 10.36 -8.04
C ALA A 104 3.32 11.35 -7.76
N ALA A 105 3.17 11.80 -6.49
CA ALA A 105 2.18 12.80 -6.12
C ALA A 105 2.47 14.15 -6.77
N TRP A 106 3.74 14.54 -6.85
CA TRP A 106 4.15 15.76 -7.57
C TRP A 106 3.84 15.65 -9.07
N CYS A 107 4.18 14.52 -9.72
CA CYS A 107 3.86 14.29 -11.12
C CYS A 107 2.35 14.39 -11.38
N ALA A 108 1.52 13.86 -10.46
CA ALA A 108 0.06 13.94 -10.58
C ALA A 108 -0.45 15.39 -10.42
N ALA A 109 0.11 16.15 -9.50
CA ALA A 109 -0.28 17.55 -9.26
C ALA A 109 0.07 18.47 -10.44
N GLU A 110 1.25 18.28 -11.02
CA GLU A 110 1.75 19.06 -12.16
C GLU A 110 1.29 18.53 -13.53
N GLN A 111 0.52 17.44 -13.56
CA GLN A 111 0.12 16.76 -14.82
C GLN A 111 1.33 16.41 -15.71
N ASN A 112 2.42 15.96 -15.09
CA ASN A 112 3.67 15.67 -15.76
C ASN A 112 3.55 14.42 -16.64
N ASP A 113 4.18 14.42 -17.81
CA ASP A 113 4.15 13.32 -18.78
C ASP A 113 4.73 12.00 -18.23
N GLU A 114 5.56 12.05 -17.18
CA GLU A 114 6.10 10.87 -16.50
C GLU A 114 5.07 10.17 -15.59
N LEU A 115 3.93 10.81 -15.31
CA LEU A 115 2.93 10.29 -14.38
C LEU A 115 2.58 8.80 -14.59
N PRO A 116 2.31 8.32 -15.81
CA PRO A 116 1.96 6.92 -16.01
C PRO A 116 3.05 5.96 -15.51
N SER A 117 4.31 6.20 -15.87
CA SER A 117 5.44 5.36 -15.50
C SER A 117 5.71 5.42 -13.99
N VAL A 118 5.72 6.63 -13.43
CA VAL A 118 6.00 6.86 -12.00
C VAL A 118 4.86 6.34 -11.12
N ALA A 119 3.61 6.41 -11.55
CA ALA A 119 2.48 5.83 -10.85
C ALA A 119 2.62 4.30 -10.70
N SER A 120 3.03 3.61 -11.78
CA SER A 120 3.30 2.17 -11.74
C SER A 120 4.48 1.83 -10.84
N LEU A 121 5.58 2.58 -10.93
CA LEU A 121 6.76 2.39 -10.08
C LEU A 121 6.40 2.56 -8.60
N ALA A 122 5.76 3.67 -8.24
CA ALA A 122 5.38 3.97 -6.88
C ALA A 122 4.41 2.92 -6.32
N LYS A 123 3.37 2.53 -7.09
CA LYS A 123 2.40 1.52 -6.65
C LYS A 123 3.06 0.16 -6.41
N ALA A 124 3.96 -0.30 -7.29
CA ALA A 124 4.66 -1.55 -7.11
C ALA A 124 5.53 -1.53 -5.85
N TYR A 125 6.38 -0.53 -5.71
CA TYR A 125 7.35 -0.46 -4.64
C TYR A 125 6.70 -0.19 -3.27
N CYS A 126 5.77 0.77 -3.17
CA CYS A 126 5.08 1.07 -1.91
C CYS A 126 4.23 -0.09 -1.40
N SER A 127 3.64 -0.89 -2.31
CA SER A 127 2.89 -2.09 -1.94
C SER A 127 3.76 -3.11 -1.23
N GLU A 128 4.94 -3.41 -1.77
CA GLU A 128 5.87 -4.37 -1.18
C GLU A 128 6.49 -3.84 0.13
N ALA A 129 6.93 -2.60 0.14
CA ALA A 129 7.48 -1.97 1.35
C ALA A 129 6.48 -1.98 2.50
N TYR A 130 5.22 -1.63 2.25
CA TYR A 130 4.19 -1.65 3.28
C TYR A 130 3.86 -3.07 3.75
N PHE A 131 3.72 -4.01 2.83
CA PHE A 131 3.43 -5.40 3.19
C PHE A 131 4.58 -6.01 4.01
N HIS A 132 5.84 -5.80 3.60
CA HIS A 132 7.01 -6.27 4.32
C HIS A 132 7.10 -5.64 5.72
N ALA A 133 6.97 -4.31 5.81
CA ALA A 133 6.97 -3.61 7.09
C ALA A 133 5.87 -4.13 8.03
N ALA A 134 4.65 -4.35 7.53
CA ALA A 134 3.55 -4.87 8.33
C ALA A 134 3.79 -6.31 8.80
N ALA A 135 4.39 -7.17 7.95
CA ALA A 135 4.75 -8.54 8.31
C ALA A 135 5.84 -8.57 9.39
N GLU A 136 6.90 -7.78 9.23
CA GLU A 136 7.98 -7.69 10.21
C GLU A 136 7.51 -7.08 11.54
N ASN A 137 6.60 -6.12 11.50
CA ASN A 137 5.97 -5.59 12.71
C ASN A 137 5.24 -6.68 13.51
N ILE A 138 4.46 -7.55 12.86
CA ILE A 138 3.82 -8.70 13.52
C ILE A 138 4.90 -9.63 14.11
N GLN A 139 5.94 -9.94 13.33
CA GLN A 139 7.03 -10.81 13.77
C GLN A 139 7.76 -10.26 15.00
N ILE A 140 8.03 -8.95 15.04
CA ILE A 140 8.69 -8.26 16.16
C ILE A 140 7.82 -8.30 17.42
N HIS A 141 6.50 -8.12 17.28
CA HIS A 141 5.54 -8.21 18.40
C HIS A 141 5.34 -9.66 18.88
N GLY A 142 5.59 -10.66 18.02
CA GLY A 142 5.36 -12.06 18.35
C GLY A 142 3.88 -12.37 18.59
N GLY A 143 3.58 -13.19 19.60
CA GLY A 143 2.21 -13.66 19.85
C GLY A 143 1.15 -12.56 19.96
N ILE A 144 1.47 -11.42 20.60
CA ILE A 144 0.50 -10.31 20.75
C ILE A 144 0.14 -9.69 19.38
N GLY A 145 1.05 -9.68 18.41
CA GLY A 145 0.81 -9.13 17.08
C GLY A 145 -0.27 -9.87 16.28
N PHE A 146 -0.57 -11.11 16.63
CA PHE A 146 -1.62 -11.94 16.01
C PHE A 146 -2.97 -11.84 16.72
N THR A 147 -3.04 -11.20 17.87
CA THR A 147 -4.28 -11.11 18.64
C THR A 147 -5.14 -9.93 18.20
N TRP A 148 -6.43 -9.98 18.55
CA TRP A 148 -7.33 -8.85 18.35
C TRP A 148 -7.11 -7.70 19.35
N GLU A 149 -6.30 -7.93 20.36
CA GLU A 149 -5.96 -6.93 21.39
C GLU A 149 -4.94 -5.90 20.87
N HIS A 150 -4.17 -6.26 19.83
CA HIS A 150 -3.14 -5.40 19.27
C HIS A 150 -3.46 -4.99 17.82
N PRO A 151 -3.28 -3.72 17.41
CA PRO A 151 -3.68 -3.23 16.09
C PRO A 151 -2.79 -3.72 14.92
N ALA A 152 -1.65 -4.37 15.16
CA ALA A 152 -0.72 -4.81 14.12
C ALA A 152 -1.39 -5.61 12.99
N HIS A 153 -2.33 -6.50 13.35
CA HIS A 153 -3.06 -7.32 12.36
C HIS A 153 -3.95 -6.48 11.43
N LEU A 154 -4.45 -5.31 11.88
CA LEU A 154 -5.25 -4.41 11.04
C LEU A 154 -4.39 -3.80 9.93
N TYR A 155 -3.18 -3.38 10.26
CA TYR A 155 -2.22 -2.85 9.27
C TYR A 155 -1.76 -3.93 8.30
N PHE A 156 -1.52 -5.15 8.76
CA PHE A 156 -1.17 -6.27 7.88
C PHE A 156 -2.28 -6.59 6.87
N LYS A 157 -3.53 -6.64 7.32
CA LYS A 157 -4.70 -6.84 6.44
C LYS A 157 -4.88 -5.67 5.47
N ARG A 158 -4.69 -4.43 5.95
CA ARG A 158 -4.74 -3.23 5.11
C ARG A 158 -3.61 -3.25 4.07
N ALA A 159 -2.39 -3.60 4.43
CA ALA A 159 -1.27 -3.72 3.51
C ALA A 159 -1.59 -4.71 2.38
N LYS A 160 -2.09 -5.90 2.71
CA LYS A 160 -2.46 -6.91 1.69
C LYS A 160 -3.64 -6.46 0.83
N SER A 161 -4.65 -5.83 1.41
CA SER A 161 -5.78 -5.30 0.66
C SER A 161 -5.36 -4.21 -0.33
N THR A 162 -4.49 -3.29 0.09
CA THR A 162 -4.01 -2.20 -0.76
C THR A 162 -2.99 -2.66 -1.80
N GLU A 163 -2.23 -3.72 -1.52
CA GLU A 163 -1.35 -4.36 -2.50
C GLU A 163 -2.13 -4.83 -3.74
N LEU A 164 -3.30 -5.46 -3.52
CA LEU A 164 -4.11 -6.01 -4.61
C LEU A 164 -4.99 -4.97 -5.32
N LEU A 165 -5.36 -3.90 -4.62
CA LEU A 165 -6.25 -2.88 -5.16
C LEU A 165 -5.56 -2.11 -6.30
N PHE A 166 -6.27 -1.96 -7.44
CA PHE A 166 -5.79 -1.33 -8.69
C PHE A 166 -4.60 -2.04 -9.36
N GLY A 167 -4.37 -3.30 -9.05
CA GLY A 167 -3.27 -4.10 -9.58
C GLY A 167 -2.18 -4.36 -8.54
N ASP A 168 -1.63 -5.57 -8.58
CA ASP A 168 -0.54 -6.01 -7.71
C ASP A 168 0.84 -5.50 -8.20
N PRO A 169 1.91 -5.71 -7.41
CA PRO A 169 3.25 -5.29 -7.82
C PRO A 169 3.73 -5.91 -9.14
N THR A 170 3.34 -7.14 -9.45
CA THR A 170 3.72 -7.81 -10.70
C THR A 170 3.05 -7.13 -11.89
N TYR A 171 1.75 -6.86 -11.79
CA TYR A 171 1.00 -6.10 -12.80
C TYR A 171 1.63 -4.71 -13.05
N HIS A 172 1.95 -3.98 -12.00
CA HIS A 172 2.52 -2.64 -12.14
C HIS A 172 3.96 -2.65 -12.68
N ARG A 173 4.76 -3.69 -12.40
CA ARG A 173 6.08 -3.84 -13.04
C ARG A 173 5.99 -4.11 -14.54
N GLU A 174 5.07 -4.98 -14.94
CA GLU A 174 4.80 -5.23 -16.36
C GLU A 174 4.32 -3.95 -17.06
N LEU A 175 3.38 -3.24 -16.43
CA LEU A 175 2.87 -1.99 -16.98
C LEU A 175 3.96 -0.91 -17.06
N LEU A 176 4.86 -0.84 -16.07
CA LEU A 176 6.01 0.05 -16.09
C LEU A 176 6.95 -0.29 -17.27
N ALA A 177 7.29 -1.56 -17.44
CA ALA A 177 8.15 -2.02 -18.55
C ALA A 177 7.60 -1.60 -19.90
N GLN A 178 6.31 -1.81 -20.13
CA GLN A 178 5.62 -1.37 -21.37
C GLN A 178 5.67 0.16 -21.54
N ARG A 179 5.50 0.91 -20.48
CA ARG A 179 5.46 2.39 -20.50
C ARG A 179 6.83 3.03 -20.77
N ILE A 180 7.91 2.34 -20.42
CA ILE A 180 9.29 2.78 -20.71
C ILE A 180 9.89 2.12 -21.95
N GLY A 181 9.13 1.29 -22.66
CA GLY A 181 9.52 0.73 -23.95
C GLY A 181 10.40 -0.51 -23.86
N ILE A 182 10.26 -1.30 -22.81
CA ILE A 182 10.95 -2.59 -22.62
C ILE A 182 9.98 -3.74 -22.86
#